data_5b5aa08c8ee597816b0787d80fff7c8b
#
_entry.id   5b5aa08c8ee597816b0787d80fff7c8b
#
_cell.length_a   1.000
_cell.length_b   1.000
_cell.length_c   1.000
_cell.angle_alpha   90.00
_cell.angle_beta   90.00
_cell.angle_gamma   90.00
#
_symmetry.space_group_name_H-M   'P 1'
#
loop_
_entity.id
_entity.type
_entity.pdbx_description
1 polymer ?
#
loop_
_entity_poly.entity_id
_entity_poly.type
_entity_poly.pdbx_seq_one_letter_code
_entity_poly.pdbx_strand_id
1 'polypeptide(L)'
;VRRSVVEQNEKVEALPTFHRLTWEGAGWLSRLWWVPILALAMALRFYHLTSAAIWGDEGSSLLLSEYALADLWFHAAHDVHPPLYFLLLRGWIEVFGDSIGSIRSLSAIPGVAVVGLGIWLTRQLSTRRAAVLAGVLLALLPTAVRYSQEVRMYSLLGVWLLGATLALVYWVKQPERVRYLAVYVLLMSAAFYTHYFTALCVLVHWAYLGLQAPAQSLITRPAWWVANVAIVLLYLPWLPNLLDLVQHVEQLKVGGDIGWEEPVNLLSLPSMVWQFLLQDDGLGLWPPLFWLFPLLLAGVVVSTAWRNHAARLPALFCLLPLLLVYGVSFISPVFIERYLTVYALGLPIVLALAIDRLPLRLCWLGVALFALFVGVELLGLKNNFEVDEHDQFNVPVEFVNRNYQEGDRIVLSDMMWYLSYVYYDQTDAQLQLYTPPKPDGTATRPNAYGFGTLVDQDGGRIYLDRLSALPAQTRRVWLISSNEAPDEFAPLPNGWRELSRQDGGGARTRLFVLCNAPAPQPEGCR
;
A
#
# COMPACT_ATOMS: atom_id res chain seq x y z
N VAL A 1 19.93 73.06 17.02
CA VAL A 1 18.56 72.58 17.17
C VAL A 1 18.57 71.06 16.99
N ARG A 2 18.55 70.30 18.10
CA ARG A 2 18.39 68.85 18.14
C ARG A 2 16.91 68.53 17.89
N ARG A 3 16.60 67.59 16.98
CA ARG A 3 15.33 66.89 16.93
C ARG A 3 15.59 65.39 16.96
N SER A 4 14.99 64.79 17.94
CA SER A 4 14.91 63.39 18.27
C SER A 4 14.31 62.54 17.15
N VAL A 5 15.02 61.48 16.76
CA VAL A 5 14.49 60.38 15.95
C VAL A 5 13.80 59.44 16.93
N VAL A 6 12.49 59.32 16.77
CA VAL A 6 11.65 58.34 17.50
C VAL A 6 11.95 56.96 16.93
N GLU A 7 12.50 56.09 17.75
CA GLU A 7 12.60 54.66 17.49
C GLU A 7 11.18 54.05 17.40
N GLN A 8 10.76 53.71 16.20
CA GLN A 8 9.67 52.74 16.01
C GLN A 8 10.24 51.34 16.17
N ASN A 9 10.12 50.80 17.38
CA ASN A 9 10.31 49.36 17.62
C ASN A 9 9.18 48.59 16.91
N GLU A 10 9.44 48.11 15.69
CA GLU A 10 8.68 47.00 15.11
C GLU A 10 8.88 45.78 16.01
N LYS A 11 7.84 45.39 16.68
CA LYS A 11 7.77 44.12 17.39
C LYS A 11 7.94 42.99 16.37
N VAL A 12 9.15 42.50 16.24
CA VAL A 12 9.40 41.19 15.66
C VAL A 12 8.67 40.18 16.56
N GLU A 13 7.54 39.67 16.11
CA GLU A 13 6.91 38.52 16.74
C GLU A 13 7.90 37.35 16.67
N ALA A 14 8.63 37.15 17.75
CA ALA A 14 9.49 36.01 17.95
C ALA A 14 8.65 34.75 17.81
N LEU A 15 9.12 33.80 17.01
CA LEU A 15 8.64 32.42 17.01
C LEU A 15 8.36 32.01 18.46
N PRO A 16 7.22 31.34 18.76
CA PRO A 16 6.90 30.96 20.11
C PRO A 16 8.09 30.17 20.68
N THR A 17 8.72 30.75 21.69
CA THR A 17 9.74 30.10 22.49
C THR A 17 9.14 28.83 23.05
N PHE A 18 9.52 27.69 22.45
CA PHE A 18 9.14 26.39 22.98
C PHE A 18 9.69 26.29 24.40
N HIS A 19 8.82 26.50 25.39
CA HIS A 19 9.14 26.26 26.79
C HIS A 19 9.77 24.86 26.89
N ARG A 20 11.03 24.82 27.30
CA ARG A 20 11.59 23.61 27.87
C ARG A 20 10.75 23.28 29.09
N LEU A 21 9.79 22.37 28.93
CA LEU A 21 9.10 21.78 30.06
C LEU A 21 10.14 21.01 30.87
N THR A 22 10.59 21.61 31.97
CA THR A 22 11.36 20.96 33.01
C THR A 22 10.46 19.88 33.61
N TRP A 23 10.83 18.63 33.36
CA TRP A 23 10.13 17.42 33.85
C TRP A 23 10.61 17.05 35.26
N GLU A 24 10.63 18.00 36.18
CA GLU A 24 10.87 17.71 37.57
C GLU A 24 9.54 17.35 38.25
N GLY A 25 9.35 16.07 38.58
CA GLY A 25 8.26 15.61 39.43
C GLY A 25 7.21 14.65 38.84
N ALA A 26 7.18 14.41 37.52
CA ALA A 26 6.26 13.41 36.97
C ALA A 26 6.88 12.01 37.09
N GLY A 27 6.23 11.09 37.80
CA GLY A 27 6.65 9.71 37.96
C GLY A 27 6.90 9.03 36.58
N TRP A 28 7.76 8.01 36.54
CA TRP A 28 8.15 7.29 35.33
C TRP A 28 6.96 6.85 34.47
N LEU A 29 5.82 6.51 35.06
CA LEU A 29 4.57 6.17 34.38
C LEU A 29 4.03 7.31 33.48
N SER A 30 4.23 8.57 33.87
CA SER A 30 3.80 9.70 33.04
C SER A 30 4.66 9.91 31.80
N ARG A 31 5.81 9.23 31.70
CA ARG A 31 6.69 9.23 30.52
C ARG A 31 6.26 8.18 29.49
N LEU A 32 5.53 7.14 29.89
CA LEU A 32 5.10 6.01 29.08
C LEU A 32 3.67 6.16 28.50
N TRP A 33 3.14 7.37 28.44
CA TRP A 33 1.78 7.68 27.98
C TRP A 33 1.49 7.20 26.54
N TRP A 34 2.50 6.99 25.72
CA TRP A 34 2.39 6.51 24.35
C TRP A 34 2.25 4.97 24.27
N VAL A 35 2.64 4.24 25.32
CA VAL A 35 2.64 2.77 25.33
C VAL A 35 1.25 2.16 25.10
N PRO A 36 0.15 2.64 25.76
CA PRO A 36 -1.18 2.10 25.49
C PRO A 36 -1.63 2.31 24.03
N ILE A 37 -1.19 3.41 23.40
CA ILE A 37 -1.54 3.70 22.00
C ILE A 37 -0.80 2.74 21.06
N LEU A 38 0.48 2.46 21.32
CA LEU A 38 1.22 1.48 20.54
C LEU A 38 0.71 0.05 20.79
N ALA A 39 0.29 -0.27 22.01
CA ALA A 39 -0.36 -1.55 22.31
C ALA A 39 -1.69 -1.70 21.54
N LEU A 40 -2.50 -0.66 21.46
CA LEU A 40 -3.71 -0.63 20.60
C LEU A 40 -3.33 -0.81 19.12
N ALA A 41 -2.33 -0.07 18.63
CA ALA A 41 -1.87 -0.19 17.25
C ALA A 41 -1.38 -1.61 16.92
N MET A 42 -0.66 -2.24 17.85
CA MET A 42 -0.21 -3.62 17.71
C MET A 42 -1.40 -4.59 17.71
N ALA A 43 -2.31 -4.45 18.69
CA ALA A 43 -3.48 -5.31 18.78
C ALA A 43 -4.30 -5.30 17.47
N LEU A 44 -4.59 -4.11 16.89
CA LEU A 44 -5.36 -3.98 15.67
C LEU A 44 -4.65 -4.57 14.44
N ARG A 45 -3.32 -4.40 14.33
CA ARG A 45 -2.56 -4.87 13.17
C ARG A 45 -2.28 -6.38 13.18
N PHE A 46 -2.32 -6.98 14.36
CA PHE A 46 -2.18 -8.44 14.51
C PHE A 46 -3.52 -9.17 14.68
N TYR A 47 -4.62 -8.43 14.90
CA TYR A 47 -5.95 -9.01 14.97
C TYR A 47 -6.36 -9.52 13.58
N HIS A 48 -6.79 -10.77 13.49
CA HIS A 48 -7.18 -11.44 12.24
C HIS A 48 -6.10 -11.43 11.13
N LEU A 49 -4.81 -11.28 11.47
CA LEU A 49 -3.71 -11.19 10.51
C LEU A 49 -3.63 -12.38 9.53
N THR A 50 -4.10 -13.55 9.93
CA THR A 50 -4.06 -14.78 9.15
C THR A 50 -5.41 -15.22 8.61
N SER A 51 -6.47 -14.42 8.77
CA SER A 51 -7.83 -14.83 8.45
C SER A 51 -8.16 -14.75 6.94
N ALA A 52 -7.66 -13.72 6.26
CA ALA A 52 -7.80 -13.62 4.82
C ALA A 52 -6.78 -14.50 4.10
N ALA A 53 -7.16 -15.09 2.97
CA ALA A 53 -6.24 -15.81 2.11
C ALA A 53 -5.16 -14.88 1.52
N ILE A 54 -4.05 -15.47 1.06
CA ILE A 54 -3.05 -14.77 0.24
C ILE A 54 -3.68 -14.48 -1.13
N TRP A 55 -3.74 -13.22 -1.52
CA TRP A 55 -4.25 -12.81 -2.83
C TRP A 55 -3.13 -12.51 -3.83
N GLY A 56 -3.48 -12.26 -5.10
CA GLY A 56 -2.52 -12.22 -6.20
C GLY A 56 -1.31 -11.31 -6.00
N ASP A 57 -1.52 -10.07 -5.50
CA ASP A 57 -0.39 -9.15 -5.22
C ASP A 57 0.52 -9.63 -4.08
N GLU A 58 -0.02 -10.32 -3.07
CA GLU A 58 0.81 -10.94 -2.03
C GLU A 58 1.58 -12.14 -2.61
N GLY A 59 0.89 -12.98 -3.40
CA GLY A 59 1.49 -14.11 -4.09
C GLY A 59 2.62 -13.69 -5.03
N SER A 60 2.45 -12.62 -5.78
CA SER A 60 3.52 -12.05 -6.62
C SER A 60 4.73 -11.60 -5.80
N SER A 61 4.51 -10.97 -4.64
CA SER A 61 5.59 -10.54 -3.75
C SER A 61 6.36 -11.73 -3.18
N LEU A 62 5.66 -12.81 -2.84
CA LEU A 62 6.25 -14.04 -2.34
C LEU A 62 7.07 -14.74 -3.43
N LEU A 63 6.49 -14.96 -4.60
CA LEU A 63 7.16 -15.58 -5.74
C LEU A 63 8.43 -14.80 -6.12
N LEU A 64 8.34 -13.46 -6.18
CA LEU A 64 9.51 -12.62 -6.44
C LEU A 64 10.60 -12.77 -5.37
N SER A 65 10.23 -12.94 -4.11
CA SER A 65 11.20 -13.11 -3.01
C SER A 65 11.91 -14.46 -3.00
N GLU A 66 11.40 -15.47 -3.67
CA GLU A 66 12.02 -16.81 -3.80
C GLU A 66 13.21 -16.83 -4.77
N TYR A 67 13.24 -15.92 -5.74
CA TYR A 67 14.31 -15.88 -6.73
C TYR A 67 15.69 -15.58 -6.12
N ALA A 68 16.76 -16.06 -6.77
CA ALA A 68 18.11 -15.66 -6.44
C ALA A 68 18.28 -14.14 -6.60
N LEU A 69 19.24 -13.53 -5.88
CA LEU A 69 19.36 -12.06 -5.83
C LEU A 69 19.48 -11.38 -7.20
N ALA A 70 20.16 -12.03 -8.15
CA ALA A 70 20.31 -11.49 -9.51
C ALA A 70 18.99 -11.51 -10.28
N ASP A 71 18.24 -12.60 -10.16
CA ASP A 71 16.95 -12.80 -10.83
C ASP A 71 15.88 -11.93 -10.16
N LEU A 72 15.87 -11.82 -8.82
CA LEU A 72 15.02 -10.89 -8.10
C LEU A 72 15.23 -9.45 -8.58
N TRP A 73 16.50 -9.04 -8.76
CA TRP A 73 16.81 -7.71 -9.29
C TRP A 73 16.28 -7.53 -10.70
N PHE A 74 16.44 -8.54 -11.56
CA PHE A 74 15.92 -8.54 -12.93
C PHE A 74 14.40 -8.42 -12.95
N HIS A 75 13.68 -9.25 -12.19
CA HIS A 75 12.22 -9.22 -12.16
C HIS A 75 11.68 -7.92 -11.57
N ALA A 76 12.27 -7.42 -10.48
CA ALA A 76 11.89 -6.11 -9.93
C ALA A 76 12.16 -4.96 -10.91
N ALA A 77 13.18 -5.08 -11.79
CA ALA A 77 13.44 -4.09 -12.82
C ALA A 77 12.35 -4.04 -13.90
N HIS A 78 11.61 -5.13 -14.08
CA HIS A 78 10.49 -5.24 -15.03
C HIS A 78 9.12 -5.17 -14.34
N ASP A 79 9.08 -4.86 -13.04
CA ASP A 79 7.86 -4.64 -12.26
C ASP A 79 7.62 -3.15 -12.01
N VAL A 80 6.41 -2.82 -11.58
CA VAL A 80 5.99 -1.47 -11.18
C VAL A 80 6.51 -1.04 -9.80
N HIS A 81 7.28 -1.90 -9.11
CA HIS A 81 7.81 -1.63 -7.77
C HIS A 81 9.33 -1.86 -7.69
N PRO A 82 10.08 -0.96 -7.02
CA PRO A 82 11.52 -1.13 -6.76
C PRO A 82 11.83 -2.29 -5.79
N PRO A 83 13.09 -2.79 -5.73
CA PRO A 83 13.43 -4.11 -5.16
C PRO A 83 13.49 -4.18 -3.63
N LEU A 84 13.57 -3.08 -2.89
CA LEU A 84 13.96 -3.11 -1.46
C LEU A 84 13.00 -3.93 -0.61
N TYR A 85 11.68 -3.83 -0.84
CA TYR A 85 10.70 -4.60 -0.08
C TYR A 85 10.88 -6.11 -0.29
N PHE A 86 11.06 -6.55 -1.52
CA PHE A 86 11.22 -7.95 -1.87
C PHE A 86 12.53 -8.54 -1.33
N LEU A 87 13.62 -7.77 -1.33
CA LEU A 87 14.88 -8.14 -0.67
C LEU A 87 14.71 -8.32 0.83
N LEU A 88 13.97 -7.42 1.49
CA LEU A 88 13.67 -7.54 2.91
C LEU A 88 12.73 -8.71 3.20
N LEU A 89 11.74 -8.97 2.34
CA LEU A 89 10.83 -10.10 2.47
C LEU A 89 11.59 -11.42 2.36
N ARG A 90 12.50 -11.56 1.38
CA ARG A 90 13.38 -12.70 1.26
C ARG A 90 14.17 -12.96 2.55
N GLY A 91 14.89 -11.95 3.04
CA GLY A 91 15.64 -12.09 4.29
C GLY A 91 14.76 -12.37 5.51
N TRP A 92 13.53 -11.85 5.51
CA TRP A 92 12.55 -12.11 6.56
C TRP A 92 12.09 -13.58 6.56
N ILE A 93 11.78 -14.12 5.39
CA ILE A 93 11.38 -15.53 5.22
C ILE A 93 12.52 -16.47 5.61
N GLU A 94 13.76 -16.17 5.25
CA GLU A 94 14.95 -16.96 5.63
C GLU A 94 15.13 -17.05 7.17
N VAL A 95 14.73 -16.01 7.92
CA VAL A 95 14.91 -15.95 9.39
C VAL A 95 13.68 -16.45 10.13
N PHE A 96 12.47 -16.11 9.69
CA PHE A 96 11.22 -16.29 10.43
C PHE A 96 10.25 -17.29 9.79
N GLY A 97 10.59 -17.82 8.60
CA GLY A 97 9.74 -18.73 7.84
C GLY A 97 8.65 -18.01 7.04
N ASP A 98 7.94 -18.78 6.25
CA ASP A 98 6.97 -18.36 5.23
C ASP A 98 5.50 -18.46 5.66
N SER A 99 5.21 -18.80 6.92
CA SER A 99 3.82 -18.84 7.39
C SER A 99 3.14 -17.47 7.23
N ILE A 100 1.81 -17.44 6.95
CA ILE A 100 1.03 -16.21 6.72
C ILE A 100 1.27 -15.18 7.82
N GLY A 101 1.28 -15.60 9.09
CA GLY A 101 1.55 -14.71 10.22
C GLY A 101 2.96 -14.12 10.19
N SER A 102 3.97 -14.91 9.78
CA SER A 102 5.34 -14.45 9.63
C SER A 102 5.46 -13.40 8.52
N ILE A 103 5.07 -13.74 7.30
CA ILE A 103 5.25 -12.89 6.13
C ILE A 103 4.50 -11.56 6.25
N ARG A 104 3.26 -11.56 6.76
CA ARG A 104 2.48 -10.34 7.00
C ARG A 104 3.02 -9.51 8.16
N SER A 105 3.73 -10.12 9.12
CA SER A 105 4.35 -9.37 10.23
C SER A 105 5.45 -8.42 9.75
N LEU A 106 6.09 -8.66 8.60
CA LEU A 106 7.00 -7.71 7.95
C LEU A 106 6.33 -6.38 7.60
N SER A 107 5.01 -6.36 7.39
CA SER A 107 4.23 -5.15 7.17
C SER A 107 3.54 -4.65 8.46
N ALA A 108 3.09 -5.56 9.34
CA ALA A 108 2.42 -5.22 10.58
C ALA A 108 3.33 -4.46 11.58
N ILE A 109 4.57 -4.90 11.74
CA ILE A 109 5.55 -4.25 12.63
C ILE A 109 5.86 -2.82 12.16
N PRO A 110 6.21 -2.55 10.89
CA PRO A 110 6.31 -1.18 10.37
C PRO A 110 5.02 -0.37 10.55
N GLY A 111 3.84 -0.98 10.40
CA GLY A 111 2.56 -0.32 10.66
C GLY A 111 2.43 0.21 12.09
N VAL A 112 2.91 -0.53 13.09
CA VAL A 112 3.01 -0.04 14.48
C VAL A 112 4.04 1.08 14.61
N ALA A 113 5.19 0.95 13.95
CA ALA A 113 6.24 1.98 13.96
C ALA A 113 5.76 3.30 13.35
N VAL A 114 4.92 3.25 12.31
CA VAL A 114 4.26 4.44 11.70
C VAL A 114 3.45 5.21 12.74
N VAL A 115 2.68 4.53 13.60
CA VAL A 115 1.94 5.18 14.68
C VAL A 115 2.90 5.87 15.66
N GLY A 116 3.98 5.20 16.05
CA GLY A 116 5.03 5.78 16.91
C GLY A 116 5.69 7.01 16.30
N LEU A 117 6.02 6.97 15.01
CA LEU A 117 6.60 8.10 14.27
C LEU A 117 5.59 9.25 14.14
N GLY A 118 4.31 8.97 13.89
CA GLY A 118 3.25 9.97 13.85
C GLY A 118 3.04 10.67 15.20
N ILE A 119 3.04 9.91 16.30
CA ILE A 119 3.03 10.45 17.67
C ILE A 119 4.24 11.37 17.88
N TRP A 120 5.42 10.92 17.51
CA TRP A 120 6.65 11.68 17.67
C TRP A 120 6.66 12.95 16.80
N LEU A 121 6.27 12.84 15.53
CA LEU A 121 6.15 13.97 14.63
C LEU A 121 5.16 15.00 15.18
N THR A 122 3.96 14.58 15.59
CA THR A 122 2.95 15.48 16.16
C THR A 122 3.46 16.15 17.44
N ARG A 123 4.20 15.42 18.27
CA ARG A 123 4.82 15.98 19.48
C ARG A 123 5.90 17.01 19.16
N GLN A 124 6.59 16.88 18.04
CA GLN A 124 7.54 17.89 17.55
C GLN A 124 6.84 19.14 17.01
N LEU A 125 5.63 19.00 16.49
CA LEU A 125 4.87 20.08 15.89
C LEU A 125 3.97 20.82 16.92
N SER A 126 3.52 20.15 18.00
CA SER A 126 2.56 20.71 18.94
C SER A 126 2.67 20.09 20.34
N THR A 127 1.54 19.96 21.03
CA THR A 127 1.42 19.54 22.42
C THR A 127 1.43 18.02 22.58
N ARG A 128 1.55 17.55 23.83
CA ARG A 128 1.33 16.14 24.18
C ARG A 128 -0.12 15.73 23.90
N ARG A 129 -1.09 16.62 24.13
CA ARG A 129 -2.51 16.35 23.86
C ARG A 129 -2.73 16.06 22.39
N ALA A 130 -2.20 16.91 21.50
CA ALA A 130 -2.26 16.67 20.05
C ALA A 130 -1.63 15.33 19.68
N ALA A 131 -0.47 14.98 20.27
CA ALA A 131 0.21 13.72 19.98
C ALA A 131 -0.57 12.49 20.45
N VAL A 132 -1.31 12.57 21.56
CA VAL A 132 -2.24 11.52 22.01
C VAL A 132 -3.39 11.35 21.02
N LEU A 133 -4.04 12.45 20.64
CA LEU A 133 -5.17 12.43 19.69
C LEU A 133 -4.73 11.87 18.34
N ALA A 134 -3.61 12.36 17.79
CA ALA A 134 -3.06 11.86 16.53
C ALA A 134 -2.69 10.37 16.61
N GLY A 135 -2.08 9.95 17.71
CA GLY A 135 -1.70 8.56 17.91
C GLY A 135 -2.89 7.61 17.93
N VAL A 136 -3.99 7.99 18.60
CA VAL A 136 -5.21 7.16 18.61
C VAL A 136 -5.82 7.09 17.22
N LEU A 137 -6.00 8.22 16.51
CA LEU A 137 -6.54 8.23 15.16
C LEU A 137 -5.62 7.47 14.17
N LEU A 138 -4.28 7.59 14.26
CA LEU A 138 -3.34 6.80 13.46
C LEU A 138 -3.40 5.29 13.75
N ALA A 139 -3.66 4.93 15.01
CA ALA A 139 -3.80 3.53 15.38
C ALA A 139 -5.05 2.91 14.79
N LEU A 140 -6.15 3.70 14.72
CA LEU A 140 -7.46 3.27 14.23
C LEU A 140 -7.64 3.45 12.72
N LEU A 141 -6.82 4.25 12.02
CA LEU A 141 -7.00 4.59 10.60
C LEU A 141 -7.13 3.32 9.73
N PRO A 142 -8.32 3.04 9.14
CA PRO A 142 -8.62 1.76 8.52
C PRO A 142 -7.69 1.41 7.37
N THR A 143 -7.43 2.34 6.43
CA THR A 143 -6.50 2.11 5.33
C THR A 143 -5.08 1.76 5.82
N ALA A 144 -4.59 2.38 6.89
CA ALA A 144 -3.28 2.07 7.46
C ALA A 144 -3.25 0.70 8.17
N VAL A 145 -4.37 0.26 8.75
CA VAL A 145 -4.49 -1.09 9.32
C VAL A 145 -4.52 -2.13 8.21
N ARG A 146 -5.37 -1.96 7.19
CA ARG A 146 -5.48 -2.88 6.04
C ARG A 146 -4.12 -3.17 5.41
N TYR A 147 -3.44 -2.11 4.93
CA TYR A 147 -2.16 -2.29 4.24
C TYR A 147 -0.97 -2.61 5.18
N SER A 148 -1.19 -2.70 6.48
CA SER A 148 -0.26 -3.32 7.42
C SER A 148 -0.49 -4.83 7.59
N GLN A 149 -1.59 -5.37 7.09
CA GLN A 149 -1.96 -6.78 7.17
C GLN A 149 -1.74 -7.53 5.85
N GLU A 150 -1.14 -6.89 4.86
CA GLU A 150 -0.80 -7.47 3.56
C GLU A 150 0.73 -7.60 3.38
N VAL A 151 1.17 -8.58 2.59
CA VAL A 151 2.59 -8.75 2.21
C VAL A 151 2.94 -7.71 1.14
N ARG A 152 2.83 -6.42 1.51
CA ARG A 152 3.06 -5.29 0.62
C ARG A 152 3.86 -4.19 1.32
N MET A 153 4.52 -3.35 0.52
CA MET A 153 5.52 -2.37 0.96
C MET A 153 4.96 -1.12 1.66
N TYR A 154 3.65 -0.89 1.71
CA TYR A 154 3.05 0.41 2.06
C TYR A 154 3.34 0.86 3.50
N SER A 155 3.26 -0.05 4.48
CA SER A 155 3.61 0.27 5.87
C SER A 155 5.09 0.61 6.05
N LEU A 156 5.96 -0.12 5.36
CA LEU A 156 7.41 0.15 5.37
C LEU A 156 7.72 1.50 4.72
N LEU A 157 7.07 1.82 3.60
CA LEU A 157 7.14 3.14 2.97
C LEU A 157 6.71 4.24 3.95
N GLY A 158 5.65 4.00 4.73
CA GLY A 158 5.19 4.91 5.79
C GLY A 158 6.27 5.19 6.83
N VAL A 159 7.05 4.18 7.24
CA VAL A 159 8.19 4.36 8.17
C VAL A 159 9.25 5.27 7.55
N TRP A 160 9.62 5.01 6.29
CA TRP A 160 10.62 5.82 5.61
C TRP A 160 10.17 7.27 5.44
N LEU A 161 8.97 7.51 4.96
CA LEU A 161 8.48 8.87 4.66
C LEU A 161 8.19 9.68 5.92
N LEU A 162 7.54 9.11 6.95
CA LEU A 162 7.36 9.81 8.22
C LEU A 162 8.67 10.02 8.97
N GLY A 163 9.59 9.05 8.92
CA GLY A 163 10.93 9.19 9.46
C GLY A 163 11.72 10.32 8.80
N ALA A 164 11.69 10.39 7.46
CA ALA A 164 12.32 11.46 6.68
C ALA A 164 11.68 12.83 6.98
N THR A 165 10.34 12.88 7.06
CA THR A 165 9.59 14.08 7.44
C THR A 165 9.99 14.56 8.85
N LEU A 166 10.14 13.64 9.79
CA LEU A 166 10.61 13.93 11.15
C LEU A 166 12.05 14.46 11.15
N ALA A 167 12.94 13.85 10.38
CA ALA A 167 14.32 14.31 10.20
C ALA A 167 14.37 15.74 9.61
N LEU A 168 13.52 16.02 8.61
CA LEU A 168 13.34 17.36 8.05
C LEU A 168 12.89 18.36 9.13
N VAL A 169 11.90 18.02 9.95
CA VAL A 169 11.43 18.88 11.05
C VAL A 169 12.55 19.17 12.06
N TYR A 170 13.37 18.17 12.38
CA TYR A 170 14.55 18.40 13.25
C TYR A 170 15.58 19.29 12.59
N TRP A 171 15.83 19.14 11.30
CA TRP A 171 16.76 20.01 10.57
C TRP A 171 16.22 21.45 10.49
N VAL A 172 14.94 21.64 10.20
CA VAL A 172 14.33 22.99 10.18
C VAL A 172 14.48 23.69 11.54
N LYS A 173 14.39 22.96 12.66
CA LYS A 173 14.60 23.50 14.01
C LYS A 173 16.08 23.77 14.35
N GLN A 174 16.99 23.02 13.76
CA GLN A 174 18.43 23.06 14.04
C GLN A 174 19.23 22.94 12.73
N PRO A 175 19.20 23.99 11.87
CA PRO A 175 19.74 23.92 10.52
C PRO A 175 21.26 23.67 10.44
N GLU A 176 21.99 23.97 11.51
CA GLU A 176 23.43 23.72 11.59
C GLU A 176 23.77 22.23 11.84
N ARG A 177 22.78 21.41 12.18
CA ARG A 177 23.01 19.99 12.43
C ARG A 177 22.72 19.15 11.19
N VAL A 178 23.69 19.09 10.29
CA VAL A 178 23.61 18.32 9.03
C VAL A 178 23.32 16.82 9.22
N ARG A 179 23.56 16.27 10.41
CA ARG A 179 23.22 14.87 10.72
C ARG A 179 21.74 14.52 10.45
N TYR A 180 20.84 15.48 10.63
CA TYR A 180 19.42 15.26 10.32
C TYR A 180 19.17 15.15 8.82
N LEU A 181 19.93 15.89 7.99
CA LEU A 181 19.90 15.71 6.54
C LEU A 181 20.53 14.37 6.13
N ALA A 182 21.55 13.89 6.80
CA ALA A 182 22.10 12.56 6.52
C ALA A 182 21.05 11.46 6.78
N VAL A 183 20.31 11.54 7.91
CA VAL A 183 19.18 10.63 8.18
C VAL A 183 18.08 10.79 7.13
N TYR A 184 17.75 12.02 6.74
CA TYR A 184 16.80 12.33 5.68
C TYR A 184 17.19 11.66 4.37
N VAL A 185 18.44 11.79 3.94
CA VAL A 185 18.98 11.19 2.70
C VAL A 185 18.82 9.66 2.73
N LEU A 186 19.23 9.02 3.83
CA LEU A 186 19.15 7.56 3.96
C LEU A 186 17.70 7.07 3.89
N LEU A 187 16.78 7.72 4.62
CA LEU A 187 15.37 7.33 4.64
C LEU A 187 14.67 7.60 3.31
N MET A 188 14.94 8.74 2.66
CA MET A 188 14.39 9.04 1.34
C MET A 188 14.93 8.10 0.27
N SER A 189 16.21 7.73 0.33
CA SER A 189 16.77 6.74 -0.59
C SER A 189 16.13 5.36 -0.40
N ALA A 190 15.97 4.90 0.86
CA ALA A 190 15.24 3.66 1.15
C ALA A 190 13.79 3.72 0.64
N ALA A 191 13.12 4.86 0.79
CA ALA A 191 11.77 5.08 0.27
C ALA A 191 11.72 4.98 -1.27
N PHE A 192 12.68 5.57 -1.99
CA PHE A 192 12.77 5.46 -3.45
C PHE A 192 13.03 4.03 -3.93
N TYR A 193 13.82 3.25 -3.20
CA TYR A 193 14.01 1.83 -3.47
C TYR A 193 12.82 0.95 -3.03
N THR A 194 11.81 1.56 -2.38
CA THR A 194 10.58 0.88 -1.94
C THR A 194 9.39 1.18 -2.87
N HIS A 195 9.20 2.46 -3.29
CA HIS A 195 8.05 2.86 -4.12
C HIS A 195 8.31 4.17 -4.86
N TYR A 196 7.93 4.22 -6.14
CA TYR A 196 8.14 5.42 -6.99
C TYR A 196 7.37 6.66 -6.53
N PHE A 197 6.22 6.50 -5.86
CA PHE A 197 5.45 7.64 -5.32
C PHE A 197 6.16 8.39 -4.19
N THR A 198 7.31 7.92 -3.74
CA THR A 198 8.24 8.70 -2.88
C THR A 198 8.53 10.10 -3.45
N ALA A 199 8.53 10.27 -4.77
CA ALA A 199 8.71 11.55 -5.44
C ALA A 199 7.69 12.61 -4.98
N LEU A 200 6.45 12.20 -4.67
CA LEU A 200 5.42 13.10 -4.15
C LEU A 200 5.79 13.67 -2.77
N CYS A 201 6.44 12.87 -1.93
CA CYS A 201 6.93 13.35 -0.63
C CYS A 201 8.07 14.37 -0.77
N VAL A 202 8.94 14.19 -1.77
CA VAL A 202 9.95 15.23 -2.12
C VAL A 202 9.24 16.54 -2.45
N LEU A 203 8.22 16.52 -3.30
CA LEU A 203 7.43 17.71 -3.65
C LEU A 203 6.78 18.34 -2.42
N VAL A 204 6.23 17.54 -1.50
CA VAL A 204 5.68 18.02 -0.22
C VAL A 204 6.75 18.76 0.59
N HIS A 205 7.95 18.20 0.73
CA HIS A 205 9.02 18.79 1.51
C HIS A 205 9.53 20.10 0.86
N TRP A 206 9.66 20.11 -0.47
CA TRP A 206 10.02 21.32 -1.20
C TRP A 206 8.96 22.41 -1.09
N ALA A 207 7.67 22.06 -1.24
CA ALA A 207 6.57 22.99 -1.07
C ALA A 207 6.52 23.56 0.36
N TYR A 208 6.71 22.71 1.38
CA TYR A 208 6.76 23.16 2.77
C TYR A 208 7.90 24.16 3.03
N LEU A 209 9.10 23.90 2.53
CA LEU A 209 10.23 24.81 2.67
C LEU A 209 10.03 26.10 1.87
N GLY A 210 9.42 26.02 0.70
CA GLY A 210 9.11 27.17 -0.15
C GLY A 210 8.04 28.09 0.42
N LEU A 211 7.12 27.56 1.24
CA LEU A 211 6.06 28.33 1.92
C LEU A 211 6.56 29.02 3.21
N GLN A 212 7.81 28.84 3.59
CA GLN A 212 8.40 29.58 4.71
C GLN A 212 8.69 31.04 4.30
N ALA A 213 8.64 31.95 5.28
CA ALA A 213 9.01 33.36 5.03
C ALA A 213 10.44 33.44 4.45
N PRO A 214 10.72 34.36 3.50
CA PRO A 214 12.04 34.44 2.84
C PRO A 214 13.23 34.48 3.78
N ALA A 215 13.12 35.22 4.88
CA ALA A 215 14.14 35.31 5.92
C ALA A 215 14.41 34.01 6.70
N GLN A 216 13.46 33.06 6.66
CA GLN A 216 13.51 31.76 7.35
C GLN A 216 13.62 30.58 6.40
N SER A 217 13.56 30.83 5.09
CA SER A 217 13.55 29.78 4.08
C SER A 217 14.88 29.05 4.04
N LEU A 218 14.83 27.73 4.26
CA LEU A 218 15.98 26.84 4.18
C LEU A 218 16.16 26.23 2.79
N ILE A 219 15.24 26.52 1.86
CA ILE A 219 15.26 25.97 0.50
C ILE A 219 16.50 26.41 -0.29
N THR A 220 17.05 27.59 0.03
CA THR A 220 18.27 28.14 -0.61
C THR A 220 19.57 27.68 0.05
N ARG A 221 19.51 26.97 1.19
CA ARG A 221 20.73 26.50 1.86
C ARG A 221 21.44 25.42 1.04
N PRO A 222 22.76 25.53 0.83
CA PRO A 222 23.54 24.53 0.07
C PRO A 222 23.37 23.11 0.62
N ALA A 223 23.27 22.95 1.95
CA ALA A 223 23.09 21.64 2.59
C ALA A 223 21.80 20.92 2.13
N TRP A 224 20.72 21.65 1.86
CA TRP A 224 19.48 21.08 1.31
C TRP A 224 19.69 20.54 -0.11
N TRP A 225 20.36 21.30 -0.95
CA TRP A 225 20.67 20.88 -2.32
C TRP A 225 21.61 19.69 -2.35
N VAL A 226 22.65 19.69 -1.52
CA VAL A 226 23.58 18.56 -1.37
C VAL A 226 22.83 17.30 -0.93
N ALA A 227 21.89 17.41 0.02
CA ALA A 227 21.08 16.28 0.45
C ALA A 227 20.21 15.69 -0.70
N ASN A 228 19.57 16.57 -1.50
CA ASN A 228 18.76 16.09 -2.64
C ASN A 228 19.62 15.50 -3.75
N VAL A 229 20.78 16.09 -4.05
CA VAL A 229 21.76 15.51 -4.99
C VAL A 229 22.25 14.16 -4.49
N ALA A 230 22.53 14.02 -3.18
CA ALA A 230 22.94 12.74 -2.62
C ALA A 230 21.86 11.64 -2.77
N ILE A 231 20.56 11.97 -2.60
CA ILE A 231 19.45 11.03 -2.87
C ILE A 231 19.47 10.58 -4.33
N VAL A 232 19.63 11.53 -5.28
CA VAL A 232 19.69 11.20 -6.71
C VAL A 232 20.91 10.31 -7.00
N LEU A 233 22.08 10.63 -6.45
CA LEU A 233 23.30 9.82 -6.66
C LEU A 233 23.15 8.40 -6.10
N LEU A 234 22.53 8.24 -4.93
CA LEU A 234 22.26 6.94 -4.34
C LEU A 234 21.21 6.14 -5.15
N TYR A 235 20.34 6.82 -5.89
CA TYR A 235 19.33 6.18 -6.74
C TYR A 235 19.83 5.89 -8.17
N LEU A 236 20.98 6.45 -8.58
CA LEU A 236 21.53 6.24 -9.94
C LEU A 236 21.64 4.75 -10.36
N PRO A 237 22.02 3.80 -9.48
CA PRO A 237 22.05 2.39 -9.87
C PRO A 237 20.70 1.83 -10.34
N TRP A 238 19.59 2.41 -9.88
CA TRP A 238 18.24 1.99 -10.26
C TRP A 238 17.63 2.83 -11.39
N LEU A 239 18.18 4.01 -11.67
CA LEU A 239 17.64 4.94 -12.66
C LEU A 239 17.45 4.34 -14.06
N PRO A 240 18.38 3.52 -14.60
CA PRO A 240 18.17 2.87 -15.89
C PRO A 240 16.89 2.02 -15.94
N ASN A 241 16.59 1.27 -14.87
CA ASN A 241 15.39 0.42 -14.77
C ASN A 241 14.11 1.26 -14.72
N LEU A 242 14.14 2.40 -14.01
CA LEU A 242 13.01 3.35 -14.02
C LEU A 242 12.78 3.94 -15.41
N LEU A 243 13.83 4.29 -16.14
CA LEU A 243 13.71 4.83 -17.50
C LEU A 243 13.18 3.77 -18.47
N ASP A 244 13.62 2.53 -18.33
CA ASP A 244 13.12 1.39 -19.09
C ASP A 244 11.63 1.15 -18.81
N LEU A 245 11.22 1.13 -17.53
CA LEU A 245 9.82 1.03 -17.12
C LEU A 245 8.95 2.11 -17.79
N VAL A 246 9.40 3.37 -17.79
CA VAL A 246 8.65 4.48 -18.41
C VAL A 246 8.47 4.26 -19.92
N GLN A 247 9.46 3.68 -20.60
CA GLN A 247 9.38 3.36 -22.03
C GLN A 247 8.39 2.22 -22.31
N HIS A 248 8.16 1.32 -21.34
CA HIS A 248 7.30 0.15 -21.49
C HIS A 248 5.92 0.29 -20.83
N VAL A 249 5.56 1.49 -20.39
CA VAL A 249 4.23 1.77 -19.78
C VAL A 249 3.06 1.30 -20.65
N GLU A 250 3.15 1.43 -21.97
CA GLU A 250 2.11 0.95 -22.87
C GLU A 250 1.98 -0.59 -22.86
N GLN A 251 3.08 -1.31 -22.72
CA GLN A 251 3.05 -2.78 -22.59
C GLN A 251 2.40 -3.21 -21.27
N LEU A 252 2.71 -2.52 -20.16
CA LEU A 252 2.07 -2.75 -18.87
C LEU A 252 0.56 -2.50 -18.92
N LYS A 253 0.10 -1.48 -19.65
CA LYS A 253 -1.33 -1.23 -19.86
C LYS A 253 -2.00 -2.36 -20.64
N VAL A 254 -1.37 -2.83 -21.71
CA VAL A 254 -1.89 -3.94 -22.52
C VAL A 254 -1.92 -5.25 -21.71
N GLY A 255 -0.93 -5.47 -20.84
CA GLY A 255 -0.84 -6.63 -19.95
C GLY A 255 -1.84 -6.62 -18.79
N GLY A 256 -2.42 -5.46 -18.48
CA GLY A 256 -3.32 -5.30 -17.32
C GLY A 256 -2.60 -5.04 -16.00
N ASP A 257 -1.27 -4.87 -15.99
CA ASP A 257 -0.50 -4.59 -14.78
C ASP A 257 -0.72 -3.15 -14.27
N ILE A 258 -1.03 -2.21 -15.18
CA ILE A 258 -1.42 -0.84 -14.86
C ILE A 258 -2.55 -0.37 -15.80
N GLY A 259 -3.29 0.65 -15.36
CA GLY A 259 -4.36 1.23 -16.18
C GLY A 259 -5.64 0.39 -16.25
N TRP A 260 -5.77 -0.60 -15.37
CA TRP A 260 -6.99 -1.38 -15.18
C TRP A 260 -8.07 -0.60 -14.43
N GLU A 261 -7.66 0.43 -13.69
CA GLU A 261 -8.59 1.32 -12.99
C GLU A 261 -9.43 2.15 -13.96
N GLU A 262 -10.65 2.44 -13.56
CA GLU A 262 -11.51 3.35 -14.31
C GLU A 262 -10.95 4.77 -14.36
N PRO A 263 -11.18 5.51 -15.45
CA PRO A 263 -10.78 6.91 -15.53
C PRO A 263 -11.40 7.73 -14.39
N VAL A 264 -10.58 8.60 -13.78
CA VAL A 264 -11.05 9.46 -12.68
C VAL A 264 -12.17 10.40 -13.14
N ASN A 265 -13.11 10.63 -12.25
CA ASN A 265 -14.24 11.52 -12.43
C ASN A 265 -14.47 12.35 -11.15
N LEU A 266 -15.55 13.12 -11.08
CA LEU A 266 -15.85 13.97 -9.92
C LEU A 266 -16.10 13.16 -8.63
N LEU A 267 -16.55 11.91 -8.73
CA LEU A 267 -16.81 11.06 -7.57
C LEU A 267 -15.52 10.51 -6.95
N SER A 268 -14.44 10.40 -7.74
CA SER A 268 -13.20 9.73 -7.33
C SER A 268 -12.54 10.36 -6.10
N LEU A 269 -12.54 11.69 -5.96
CA LEU A 269 -11.97 12.36 -4.77
C LEU A 269 -12.75 12.08 -3.49
N PRO A 270 -14.09 12.26 -3.44
CA PRO A 270 -14.87 11.87 -2.28
C PRO A 270 -14.75 10.37 -1.96
N SER A 271 -14.84 9.49 -2.98
CA SER A 271 -14.68 8.05 -2.80
C SER A 271 -13.34 7.69 -2.17
N MET A 272 -12.24 8.32 -2.60
CA MET A 272 -10.92 8.08 -2.01
C MET A 272 -10.88 8.44 -0.51
N VAL A 273 -11.56 9.51 -0.09
CA VAL A 273 -11.66 9.87 1.33
C VAL A 273 -12.44 8.81 2.10
N TRP A 274 -13.53 8.29 1.52
CA TRP A 274 -14.32 7.22 2.13
C TRP A 274 -13.54 5.90 2.18
N GLN A 275 -12.80 5.55 1.12
CA GLN A 275 -11.87 4.42 1.10
C GLN A 275 -10.88 4.49 2.27
N PHE A 276 -10.25 5.63 2.50
CA PHE A 276 -9.31 5.78 3.61
C PHE A 276 -9.94 5.57 4.98
N LEU A 277 -11.20 5.95 5.15
CA LEU A 277 -11.87 5.99 6.45
C LEU A 277 -12.83 4.82 6.68
N LEU A 278 -13.46 4.29 5.64
CA LEU A 278 -14.46 3.22 5.74
C LEU A 278 -14.04 1.91 5.09
N GLN A 279 -12.97 1.90 4.27
CA GLN A 279 -12.64 0.77 3.38
C GLN A 279 -13.82 0.41 2.47
N ASP A 280 -14.50 1.44 1.98
CA ASP A 280 -15.66 1.42 1.10
C ASP A 280 -15.65 2.71 0.27
N ASP A 281 -16.09 2.67 -0.98
CA ASP A 281 -16.09 3.82 -1.88
C ASP A 281 -17.12 4.91 -1.49
N GLY A 282 -18.01 4.59 -0.59
CA GLY A 282 -19.04 5.50 -0.09
C GLY A 282 -20.19 5.76 -1.07
N LEU A 283 -20.22 5.14 -2.24
CA LEU A 283 -21.28 5.36 -3.24
C LEU A 283 -22.66 4.91 -2.75
N GLY A 284 -22.70 3.96 -1.81
CA GLY A 284 -23.92 3.52 -1.13
C GLY A 284 -24.44 4.48 -0.06
N LEU A 285 -23.70 5.51 0.30
CA LEU A 285 -24.11 6.48 1.33
C LEU A 285 -25.16 7.46 0.80
N TRP A 286 -25.90 8.06 1.74
CA TRP A 286 -26.81 9.16 1.41
C TRP A 286 -26.06 10.28 0.66
N PRO A 287 -26.50 10.72 -0.55
CA PRO A 287 -25.72 11.60 -1.41
C PRO A 287 -25.21 12.90 -0.77
N PRO A 288 -25.97 13.62 0.09
CA PRO A 288 -25.42 14.78 0.80
C PRO A 288 -24.26 14.40 1.74
N LEU A 289 -24.31 13.26 2.43
CA LEU A 289 -23.24 12.81 3.30
C LEU A 289 -21.97 12.45 2.48
N PHE A 290 -22.14 11.77 1.36
CA PHE A 290 -21.05 11.41 0.44
C PHE A 290 -20.22 12.64 0.04
N TRP A 291 -20.86 13.76 -0.26
CA TRP A 291 -20.18 14.99 -0.70
C TRP A 291 -19.76 15.91 0.45
N LEU A 292 -20.67 16.17 1.41
CA LEU A 292 -20.44 17.19 2.43
C LEU A 292 -19.35 16.79 3.42
N PHE A 293 -19.26 15.52 3.80
CA PHE A 293 -18.26 15.09 4.77
C PHE A 293 -16.83 15.25 4.25
N PRO A 294 -16.44 14.76 3.06
CA PRO A 294 -15.12 15.00 2.49
C PRO A 294 -14.81 16.50 2.27
N LEU A 295 -15.80 17.30 1.83
CA LEU A 295 -15.63 18.74 1.65
C LEU A 295 -15.39 19.47 2.97
N LEU A 296 -16.16 19.14 4.02
CA LEU A 296 -15.95 19.70 5.35
C LEU A 296 -14.60 19.30 5.93
N LEU A 297 -14.20 18.05 5.72
CA LEU A 297 -12.89 17.54 6.13
C LEU A 297 -11.77 18.30 5.44
N ALA A 298 -11.82 18.46 4.12
CA ALA A 298 -10.88 19.27 3.35
C ALA A 298 -10.85 20.72 3.86
N GLY A 299 -12.02 21.31 4.15
CA GLY A 299 -12.14 22.64 4.76
C GLY A 299 -11.45 22.74 6.12
N VAL A 300 -11.60 21.73 6.98
CA VAL A 300 -10.89 21.66 8.28
C VAL A 300 -9.38 21.59 8.06
N VAL A 301 -8.90 20.72 7.15
CA VAL A 301 -7.47 20.57 6.86
C VAL A 301 -6.87 21.88 6.35
N VAL A 302 -7.50 22.50 5.34
CA VAL A 302 -7.02 23.76 4.73
C VAL A 302 -7.07 24.91 5.74
N SER A 303 -8.18 25.10 6.47
CA SER A 303 -8.29 26.17 7.46
C SER A 303 -7.31 26.01 8.62
N THR A 304 -7.03 24.77 9.02
CA THR A 304 -6.03 24.47 10.05
C THR A 304 -4.63 24.81 9.57
N ALA A 305 -4.26 24.41 8.36
CA ALA A 305 -2.96 24.73 7.75
C ALA A 305 -2.77 26.24 7.54
N TRP A 306 -3.84 26.96 7.19
CA TRP A 306 -3.81 28.40 7.02
C TRP A 306 -3.52 29.13 8.33
N ARG A 307 -4.20 28.73 9.40
CA ARG A 307 -4.11 29.37 10.73
C ARG A 307 -2.98 28.83 11.60
N ASN A 308 -2.41 27.69 11.26
CA ASN A 308 -1.40 26.98 12.04
C ASN A 308 -0.21 26.55 11.20
N HIS A 309 0.90 27.27 11.31
CA HIS A 309 2.13 26.93 10.58
C HIS A 309 2.60 25.47 10.85
N ALA A 310 2.40 24.96 12.07
CA ALA A 310 2.74 23.58 12.42
C ALA A 310 1.90 22.53 11.67
N ALA A 311 0.70 22.89 11.23
CA ALA A 311 -0.19 22.00 10.48
C ALA A 311 0.08 22.01 8.98
N ARG A 312 0.86 22.96 8.46
CA ARG A 312 1.14 23.08 7.01
C ARG A 312 1.81 21.83 6.45
N LEU A 313 2.82 21.32 7.13
CA LEU A 313 3.56 20.14 6.67
C LEU A 313 2.65 18.89 6.58
N PRO A 314 1.94 18.45 7.64
CA PRO A 314 1.05 17.29 7.54
C PRO A 314 -0.16 17.53 6.61
N ALA A 315 -0.63 18.76 6.46
CA ALA A 315 -1.69 19.10 5.49
C ALA A 315 -1.19 18.97 4.04
N LEU A 316 0.00 19.49 3.74
CA LEU A 316 0.65 19.29 2.45
C LEU A 316 0.91 17.81 2.18
N PHE A 317 1.38 17.07 3.21
CA PHE A 317 1.63 15.64 3.10
C PHE A 317 0.37 14.86 2.73
N CYS A 318 -0.80 15.25 3.24
CA CYS A 318 -2.07 14.62 2.91
C CYS A 318 -2.64 15.10 1.57
N LEU A 319 -2.74 16.42 1.34
CA LEU A 319 -3.51 16.97 0.23
C LEU A 319 -2.73 17.03 -1.09
N LEU A 320 -1.44 17.39 -1.05
CA LEU A 320 -0.68 17.63 -2.29
C LEU A 320 -0.52 16.35 -3.12
N PRO A 321 -0.12 15.19 -2.56
CA PRO A 321 -0.08 13.93 -3.30
C PRO A 321 -1.44 13.52 -3.84
N LEU A 322 -2.50 13.60 -3.02
CA LEU A 322 -3.86 13.26 -3.42
C LEU A 322 -4.31 14.05 -4.65
N LEU A 323 -4.14 15.38 -4.63
CA LEU A 323 -4.53 16.26 -5.72
C LEU A 323 -3.65 16.10 -6.97
N LEU A 324 -2.35 15.90 -6.79
CA LEU A 324 -1.44 15.68 -7.92
C LEU A 324 -1.75 14.36 -8.63
N VAL A 325 -1.93 13.27 -7.88
CA VAL A 325 -2.24 11.96 -8.47
C VAL A 325 -3.61 11.99 -9.13
N TYR A 326 -4.62 12.62 -8.50
CA TYR A 326 -5.91 12.84 -9.12
C TYR A 326 -5.79 13.59 -10.46
N GLY A 327 -5.02 14.69 -10.49
CA GLY A 327 -4.77 15.46 -11.71
C GLY A 327 -4.06 14.67 -12.80
N VAL A 328 -3.04 13.90 -12.46
CA VAL A 328 -2.30 13.05 -13.41
C VAL A 328 -3.18 11.92 -13.95
N SER A 329 -4.13 11.44 -13.14
CA SER A 329 -4.98 10.29 -13.50
C SER A 329 -6.02 10.60 -14.59
N PHE A 330 -6.20 11.86 -14.97
CA PHE A 330 -6.93 12.22 -16.22
C PHE A 330 -6.14 11.82 -17.49
N ILE A 331 -4.83 11.60 -17.37
CA ILE A 331 -3.96 11.22 -18.50
C ILE A 331 -3.57 9.74 -18.38
N SER A 332 -3.23 9.30 -17.19
CA SER A 332 -2.84 7.91 -16.91
C SER A 332 -3.51 7.47 -15.61
N PRO A 333 -4.44 6.50 -15.64
CA PRO A 333 -5.21 6.09 -14.46
C PRO A 333 -4.29 5.39 -13.45
N VAL A 334 -3.91 6.13 -12.40
CA VAL A 334 -3.04 5.70 -11.29
C VAL A 334 -3.59 6.15 -9.92
N PHE A 335 -4.89 6.54 -9.88
CA PHE A 335 -5.56 7.01 -8.68
C PHE A 335 -6.06 5.83 -7.85
N ILE A 336 -5.15 5.11 -7.23
CA ILE A 336 -5.38 3.86 -6.52
C ILE A 336 -5.15 4.09 -5.03
N GLU A 337 -6.03 3.59 -4.16
CA GLU A 337 -5.98 3.79 -2.71
C GLU A 337 -4.63 3.39 -2.13
N ARG A 338 -4.15 2.18 -2.46
CA ARG A 338 -2.91 1.63 -1.91
C ARG A 338 -1.67 2.50 -2.15
N TYR A 339 -1.62 3.25 -3.26
CA TYR A 339 -0.51 4.16 -3.57
C TYR A 339 -0.57 5.45 -2.76
N LEU A 340 -1.75 5.83 -2.27
CA LEU A 340 -2.01 7.06 -1.53
C LEU A 340 -2.16 6.85 -0.02
N THR A 341 -2.28 5.61 0.44
CA THR A 341 -2.45 5.23 1.87
C THR A 341 -1.43 5.90 2.79
N VAL A 342 -0.17 5.93 2.37
CA VAL A 342 0.90 6.56 3.15
C VAL A 342 0.65 8.06 3.37
N TYR A 343 0.03 8.73 2.42
CA TYR A 343 -0.27 10.16 2.50
C TYR A 343 -1.53 10.44 3.34
N ALA A 344 -2.44 9.47 3.45
CA ALA A 344 -3.57 9.54 4.37
C ALA A 344 -3.13 9.68 5.85
N LEU A 345 -1.91 9.24 6.21
CA LEU A 345 -1.33 9.40 7.56
C LEU A 345 -1.23 10.87 8.01
N GLY A 346 -1.21 11.82 7.08
CA GLY A 346 -1.24 13.25 7.38
C GLY A 346 -2.56 13.71 7.99
N LEU A 347 -3.68 13.08 7.64
CA LEU A 347 -5.02 13.45 8.05
C LEU A 347 -5.24 13.39 9.57
N PRO A 348 -4.98 12.27 10.27
CA PRO A 348 -5.06 12.18 11.73
C PRO A 348 -4.22 13.23 12.45
N ILE A 349 -3.03 13.54 11.92
CA ILE A 349 -2.15 14.55 12.50
C ILE A 349 -2.77 15.94 12.40
N VAL A 350 -3.30 16.32 11.23
CA VAL A 350 -3.95 17.64 11.06
C VAL A 350 -5.20 17.76 11.92
N LEU A 351 -6.02 16.72 11.98
CA LEU A 351 -7.23 16.69 12.81
C LEU A 351 -6.90 16.88 14.30
N ALA A 352 -5.89 16.17 14.78
CA ALA A 352 -5.41 16.32 16.15
C ALA A 352 -4.92 17.75 16.45
N LEU A 353 -4.22 18.37 15.49
CA LEU A 353 -3.77 19.77 15.61
C LEU A 353 -4.94 20.76 15.56
N ALA A 354 -5.99 20.47 14.80
CA ALA A 354 -7.21 21.27 14.76
C ALA A 354 -7.95 21.24 16.11
N ILE A 355 -8.16 20.03 16.65
CA ILE A 355 -8.85 19.80 17.92
C ILE A 355 -8.06 20.42 19.09
N ASP A 356 -6.73 20.25 19.10
CA ASP A 356 -5.87 20.76 20.17
C ASP A 356 -5.91 22.29 20.32
N ARG A 357 -6.20 23.01 19.23
CA ARG A 357 -6.28 24.47 19.21
C ARG A 357 -7.64 25.05 19.54
N LEU A 358 -8.65 24.22 19.74
CA LEU A 358 -9.96 24.72 20.15
C LEU A 358 -9.88 25.36 21.53
N PRO A 359 -10.46 26.57 21.70
CA PRO A 359 -10.50 27.24 23.00
C PRO A 359 -11.30 26.41 24.00
N LEU A 360 -10.99 26.55 25.30
CA LEU A 360 -11.63 25.79 26.39
C LEU A 360 -13.15 25.80 26.32
N ARG A 361 -13.75 26.93 25.93
CA ARG A 361 -15.23 27.07 25.75
C ARG A 361 -15.81 26.16 24.68
N LEU A 362 -14.98 25.69 23.76
CA LEU A 362 -15.34 24.76 22.67
C LEU A 362 -14.73 23.35 22.87
N CYS A 363 -14.27 23.02 24.07
CA CYS A 363 -13.69 21.71 24.35
C CYS A 363 -14.68 20.56 24.06
N TRP A 364 -15.97 20.77 24.28
CA TRP A 364 -17.04 19.83 23.95
C TRP A 364 -17.09 19.51 22.45
N LEU A 365 -16.89 20.54 21.59
CA LEU A 365 -16.81 20.34 20.13
C LEU A 365 -15.59 19.49 19.75
N GLY A 366 -14.44 19.74 20.41
CA GLY A 366 -13.25 18.92 20.21
C GLY A 366 -13.47 17.47 20.59
N VAL A 367 -14.16 17.21 21.72
CA VAL A 367 -14.52 15.85 22.13
C VAL A 367 -15.51 15.22 21.14
N ALA A 368 -16.52 15.97 20.69
CA ALA A 368 -17.51 15.49 19.73
C ALA A 368 -16.87 15.14 18.38
N LEU A 369 -15.99 16.01 17.86
CA LEU A 369 -15.26 15.75 16.62
C LEU A 369 -14.34 14.52 16.75
N PHE A 370 -13.60 14.42 17.84
CA PHE A 370 -12.75 13.26 18.08
C PHE A 370 -13.56 11.96 18.15
N ALA A 371 -14.67 11.97 18.89
CA ALA A 371 -15.57 10.81 18.99
C ALA A 371 -16.20 10.45 17.64
N LEU A 372 -16.57 11.46 16.83
CA LEU A 372 -17.08 11.24 15.47
C LEU A 372 -16.04 10.51 14.60
N PHE A 373 -14.78 11.01 14.57
CA PHE A 373 -13.73 10.37 13.77
C PHE A 373 -13.41 8.96 14.27
N VAL A 374 -13.30 8.77 15.59
CA VAL A 374 -13.13 7.43 16.17
C VAL A 374 -14.30 6.51 15.76
N GLY A 375 -15.54 7.02 15.78
CA GLY A 375 -16.72 6.24 15.36
C GLY A 375 -16.65 5.83 13.88
N VAL A 376 -16.26 6.76 13.00
CA VAL A 376 -16.08 6.48 11.55
C VAL A 376 -14.97 5.46 11.32
N GLU A 377 -13.80 5.64 11.97
CA GLU A 377 -12.67 4.71 11.86
C GLU A 377 -13.02 3.31 12.41
N LEU A 378 -13.80 3.21 13.48
CA LEU A 378 -14.26 1.92 14.00
C LEU A 378 -15.20 1.20 13.02
N LEU A 379 -16.05 1.93 12.30
CA LEU A 379 -16.87 1.37 11.23
C LEU A 379 -16.00 0.85 10.08
N GLY A 380 -15.01 1.63 9.66
CA GLY A 380 -14.06 1.22 8.63
C GLY A 380 -13.21 0.02 9.05
N LEU A 381 -12.83 -0.08 10.32
CA LEU A 381 -12.14 -1.25 10.85
C LEU A 381 -13.04 -2.50 10.84
N LYS A 382 -14.34 -2.33 11.11
CA LYS A 382 -15.30 -3.44 10.97
C LYS A 382 -15.27 -3.96 9.53
N ASN A 383 -15.40 -3.08 8.54
CA ASN A 383 -15.35 -3.46 7.13
C ASN A 383 -14.01 -4.12 6.76
N ASN A 384 -12.89 -3.57 7.27
CA ASN A 384 -11.55 -4.12 7.03
C ASN A 384 -11.34 -5.53 7.59
N PHE A 385 -12.02 -5.88 8.69
CA PHE A 385 -11.89 -7.21 9.31
C PHE A 385 -12.96 -8.21 8.85
N GLU A 386 -13.94 -7.77 8.07
CA GLU A 386 -14.83 -8.67 7.36
C GLU A 386 -14.05 -9.37 6.24
N VAL A 387 -14.01 -10.69 6.31
CA VAL A 387 -13.35 -11.51 5.29
C VAL A 387 -14.43 -11.97 4.32
N ASP A 388 -14.30 -11.58 3.05
CA ASP A 388 -15.21 -12.04 2.01
C ASP A 388 -14.94 -13.52 1.71
N GLU A 389 -16.00 -14.35 1.72
CA GLU A 389 -15.87 -15.75 1.35
C GLU A 389 -15.43 -15.94 -0.11
N HIS A 390 -15.70 -14.96 -0.97
CA HIS A 390 -15.28 -14.97 -2.37
C HIS A 390 -13.79 -14.75 -2.55
N ASP A 391 -13.11 -14.10 -1.58
CA ASP A 391 -11.67 -13.83 -1.64
C ASP A 391 -10.82 -14.94 -0.97
N GLN A 392 -11.43 -16.08 -0.60
CA GLN A 392 -10.72 -17.19 0.06
C GLN A 392 -10.06 -18.13 -0.96
N PHE A 393 -9.03 -17.67 -1.65
CA PHE A 393 -8.32 -18.44 -2.70
C PHE A 393 -7.63 -19.72 -2.21
N ASN A 394 -7.47 -19.91 -0.90
CA ASN A 394 -6.99 -21.18 -0.34
C ASN A 394 -8.00 -22.32 -0.52
N VAL A 395 -9.32 -22.03 -0.58
CA VAL A 395 -10.38 -23.06 -0.66
C VAL A 395 -10.25 -23.95 -1.90
N PRO A 396 -10.13 -23.41 -3.13
CA PRO A 396 -9.91 -24.22 -4.32
C PRO A 396 -8.61 -25.02 -4.26
N VAL A 397 -7.54 -24.45 -3.72
CA VAL A 397 -6.24 -25.12 -3.64
C VAL A 397 -6.28 -26.28 -2.65
N GLU A 398 -6.86 -26.09 -1.46
CA GLU A 398 -7.04 -27.16 -0.48
C GLU A 398 -7.87 -28.32 -1.03
N PHE A 399 -8.88 -28.04 -1.84
CA PHE A 399 -9.68 -29.08 -2.49
C PHE A 399 -8.86 -29.90 -3.47
N VAL A 400 -8.04 -29.25 -4.30
CA VAL A 400 -7.11 -29.94 -5.21
C VAL A 400 -6.08 -30.73 -4.42
N ASN A 401 -5.39 -30.13 -3.45
CA ASN A 401 -4.36 -30.82 -2.64
C ASN A 401 -4.87 -32.10 -1.99
N ARG A 402 -6.13 -32.12 -1.51
CA ARG A 402 -6.75 -33.32 -0.88
C ARG A 402 -7.09 -34.43 -1.87
N ASN A 403 -7.33 -34.11 -3.14
CA ASN A 403 -7.84 -35.03 -4.14
C ASN A 403 -6.84 -35.27 -5.31
N TYR A 404 -5.68 -34.63 -5.26
CA TYR A 404 -4.61 -34.76 -6.24
C TYR A 404 -4.10 -36.19 -6.33
N GLN A 405 -3.80 -36.61 -7.54
CA GLN A 405 -3.11 -37.88 -7.82
C GLN A 405 -1.90 -37.59 -8.72
N GLU A 406 -0.82 -38.33 -8.50
CA GLU A 406 0.39 -38.18 -9.30
C GLU A 406 0.09 -38.27 -10.81
N GLY A 407 0.54 -37.28 -11.56
CA GLY A 407 0.29 -37.14 -12.99
C GLY A 407 -0.94 -36.30 -13.35
N ASP A 408 -1.72 -35.82 -12.40
CA ASP A 408 -2.75 -34.81 -12.64
C ASP A 408 -2.14 -33.53 -13.22
N ARG A 409 -2.92 -32.84 -14.04
CA ARG A 409 -2.59 -31.49 -14.51
C ARG A 409 -3.49 -30.47 -13.86
N ILE A 410 -2.95 -29.30 -13.56
CA ILE A 410 -3.68 -28.19 -12.92
C ILE A 410 -3.58 -26.97 -13.84
N VAL A 411 -4.75 -26.47 -14.26
CA VAL A 411 -4.85 -25.34 -15.20
C VAL A 411 -5.73 -24.27 -14.58
N LEU A 412 -5.19 -23.06 -14.47
CA LEU A 412 -5.87 -21.88 -13.98
C LEU A 412 -6.19 -20.93 -15.13
N SER A 413 -7.33 -20.27 -15.08
CA SER A 413 -7.75 -19.32 -16.13
C SER A 413 -7.25 -17.90 -15.92
N ASP A 414 -6.82 -17.56 -14.70
CA ASP A 414 -6.46 -16.20 -14.32
C ASP A 414 -5.08 -16.13 -13.66
N MET A 415 -4.32 -15.06 -13.98
CA MET A 415 -2.97 -14.82 -13.48
C MET A 415 -2.95 -14.53 -11.98
N MET A 416 -3.89 -13.75 -11.47
CA MET A 416 -3.91 -13.36 -10.05
C MET A 416 -4.17 -14.58 -9.18
N TRP A 417 -5.02 -15.50 -9.65
CA TRP A 417 -5.24 -16.78 -8.98
C TRP A 417 -4.03 -17.70 -9.08
N TYR A 418 -3.34 -17.71 -10.22
CA TYR A 418 -2.09 -18.45 -10.38
C TYR A 418 -1.07 -18.03 -9.31
N LEU A 419 -0.87 -16.72 -9.12
CA LEU A 419 0.06 -16.18 -8.12
C LEU A 419 -0.33 -16.55 -6.69
N SER A 420 -1.64 -16.53 -6.36
CA SER A 420 -2.15 -16.99 -5.07
C SER A 420 -2.01 -18.49 -4.89
N TYR A 421 -2.28 -19.26 -5.96
CA TYR A 421 -2.27 -20.72 -5.97
C TYR A 421 -0.88 -21.26 -5.63
N VAL A 422 0.18 -20.70 -6.23
CA VAL A 422 1.58 -21.12 -6.03
C VAL A 422 1.94 -21.19 -4.54
N TYR A 423 1.47 -20.25 -3.73
CA TYR A 423 1.75 -20.24 -2.29
C TYR A 423 1.11 -21.41 -1.52
N TYR A 424 -0.09 -21.83 -1.91
CA TYR A 424 -0.85 -22.90 -1.21
C TYR A 424 -0.62 -24.28 -1.80
N ASP A 425 0.02 -24.38 -2.96
CA ASP A 425 0.21 -25.64 -3.67
C ASP A 425 1.12 -26.60 -2.85
N GLN A 426 0.63 -27.81 -2.64
CA GLN A 426 1.36 -28.89 -1.97
C GLN A 426 1.56 -30.10 -2.90
N THR A 427 1.26 -29.93 -4.19
CA THR A 427 1.40 -30.97 -5.18
C THR A 427 2.76 -30.87 -5.90
N ASP A 428 3.13 -31.91 -6.65
CA ASP A 428 4.25 -31.90 -7.58
C ASP A 428 3.80 -31.59 -9.02
N ALA A 429 2.54 -31.17 -9.20
CA ALA A 429 1.99 -30.85 -10.50
C ALA A 429 2.61 -29.56 -11.05
N GLN A 430 2.92 -29.59 -12.33
CA GLN A 430 3.23 -28.34 -13.02
C GLN A 430 1.96 -27.54 -13.22
N LEU A 431 1.88 -26.39 -12.58
CA LEU A 431 0.79 -25.42 -12.75
C LEU A 431 0.84 -24.83 -14.17
N GLN A 432 -0.31 -24.69 -14.80
CA GLN A 432 -0.45 -24.09 -16.13
C GLN A 432 -1.45 -22.94 -16.09
N LEU A 433 -1.13 -21.87 -16.83
CA LEU A 433 -2.01 -20.73 -17.01
C LEU A 433 -2.67 -20.83 -18.39
N TYR A 434 -4.00 -20.83 -18.43
CA TYR A 434 -4.77 -20.88 -19.67
C TYR A 434 -4.78 -19.52 -20.35
N THR A 435 -4.22 -19.46 -21.55
CA THR A 435 -4.04 -18.23 -22.33
C THR A 435 -4.60 -18.39 -23.75
N PRO A 436 -5.92 -18.64 -23.89
CA PRO A 436 -6.52 -18.85 -25.20
C PRO A 436 -6.39 -17.59 -26.05
N PRO A 437 -6.04 -17.67 -27.34
CA PRO A 437 -6.01 -16.50 -28.21
C PRO A 437 -7.42 -15.89 -28.31
N LYS A 438 -7.49 -14.56 -28.40
CA LYS A 438 -8.75 -13.86 -28.67
C LYS A 438 -9.35 -14.28 -30.02
N PRO A 439 -10.67 -14.03 -30.24
CA PRO A 439 -11.30 -14.35 -31.51
C PRO A 439 -10.63 -13.73 -32.75
N ASP A 440 -9.93 -12.62 -32.57
CA ASP A 440 -9.13 -11.94 -33.60
C ASP A 440 -7.74 -12.56 -33.84
N GLY A 441 -7.40 -13.61 -33.07
CA GLY A 441 -6.10 -14.27 -33.11
C GLY A 441 -5.01 -13.62 -32.26
N THR A 442 -5.32 -12.55 -31.54
CA THR A 442 -4.37 -11.88 -30.63
C THR A 442 -4.03 -12.81 -29.45
N ALA A 443 -2.75 -12.98 -29.14
CA ALA A 443 -2.30 -13.75 -27.99
C ALA A 443 -2.74 -13.06 -26.68
N THR A 444 -3.13 -13.86 -25.68
CA THR A 444 -3.52 -13.39 -24.35
C THR A 444 -2.44 -13.67 -23.30
N ARG A 445 -1.29 -14.19 -23.69
CA ARG A 445 -0.17 -14.42 -22.79
C ARG A 445 0.26 -13.09 -22.17
N PRO A 446 0.55 -13.06 -20.87
CA PRO A 446 1.14 -11.89 -20.24
C PRO A 446 2.40 -11.46 -21.00
N ASN A 447 2.67 -10.16 -20.98
CA ASN A 447 3.87 -9.64 -21.65
C ASN A 447 5.13 -9.84 -20.78
N ALA A 448 6.30 -9.43 -21.31
CA ALA A 448 7.58 -9.53 -20.62
C ALA A 448 7.81 -8.44 -19.55
N TYR A 449 6.76 -7.79 -19.08
CA TYR A 449 6.77 -6.81 -18.01
C TYR A 449 5.71 -7.16 -16.95
N GLY A 450 5.86 -6.63 -15.75
CA GLY A 450 4.95 -6.86 -14.63
C GLY A 450 4.90 -8.33 -14.23
N PHE A 451 3.71 -8.81 -13.93
CA PHE A 451 3.49 -10.20 -13.50
C PHE A 451 3.93 -11.24 -14.53
N GLY A 452 3.95 -10.89 -15.82
CA GLY A 452 4.38 -11.79 -16.89
C GLY A 452 5.81 -12.30 -16.73
N THR A 453 6.74 -11.46 -16.22
CA THR A 453 8.12 -11.89 -16.00
C THR A 453 8.25 -12.92 -14.89
N LEU A 454 7.38 -12.87 -13.87
CA LEU A 454 7.42 -13.78 -12.72
C LEU A 454 7.10 -15.23 -13.09
N VAL A 455 6.27 -15.43 -14.12
CA VAL A 455 5.83 -16.77 -14.55
C VAL A 455 6.55 -17.27 -15.79
N ASP A 456 7.34 -16.43 -16.48
CA ASP A 456 7.95 -16.74 -17.77
C ASP A 456 9.33 -17.40 -17.67
N GLN A 457 9.90 -17.63 -16.48
CA GLN A 457 11.19 -18.31 -16.35
C GLN A 457 11.21 -19.68 -17.05
N ASP A 458 10.08 -20.39 -17.05
CA ASP A 458 9.88 -21.65 -17.74
C ASP A 458 9.09 -21.53 -19.06
N GLY A 459 8.87 -20.34 -19.56
CA GLY A 459 8.29 -19.85 -20.82
C GLY A 459 7.28 -20.73 -21.53
N GLY A 460 7.68 -21.80 -22.13
CA GLY A 460 6.79 -22.69 -22.88
C GLY A 460 6.05 -23.74 -22.06
N ARG A 461 6.32 -23.86 -20.75
CA ARG A 461 5.71 -24.90 -19.91
C ARG A 461 4.49 -24.44 -19.14
N ILE A 462 4.44 -23.15 -18.80
CA ILE A 462 3.38 -22.57 -17.97
C ILE A 462 2.16 -22.21 -18.81
N TYR A 463 2.35 -21.63 -19.99
CA TYR A 463 1.25 -21.15 -20.83
C TYR A 463 0.58 -22.27 -21.63
N LEU A 464 -0.74 -22.36 -21.53
CA LEU A 464 -1.57 -23.30 -22.27
C LEU A 464 -2.59 -22.54 -23.13
N ASP A 465 -2.34 -22.41 -24.43
CA ASP A 465 -3.21 -21.66 -25.34
C ASP A 465 -4.47 -22.44 -25.73
N ARG A 466 -4.46 -23.78 -25.58
CA ARG A 466 -5.59 -24.67 -25.91
C ARG A 466 -5.59 -25.88 -25.01
N LEU A 467 -6.74 -26.27 -24.48
CA LEU A 467 -6.88 -27.51 -23.68
C LEU A 467 -6.46 -28.77 -24.47
N SER A 468 -6.61 -28.75 -25.81
CA SER A 468 -6.15 -29.86 -26.67
C SER A 468 -4.63 -29.97 -26.80
N ALA A 469 -3.87 -29.00 -26.31
CA ALA A 469 -2.41 -29.05 -26.29
C ALA A 469 -1.84 -29.77 -25.05
N LEU A 470 -2.69 -30.20 -24.12
CA LEU A 470 -2.28 -31.05 -23.01
C LEU A 470 -1.65 -32.34 -23.53
N PRO A 471 -0.61 -32.87 -22.85
CA PRO A 471 0.05 -34.12 -23.25
C PRO A 471 -0.93 -35.27 -23.46
N ALA A 472 -0.77 -36.04 -24.52
CA ALA A 472 -1.70 -37.13 -24.87
C ALA A 472 -1.85 -38.22 -23.77
N GLN A 473 -0.84 -38.36 -22.89
CA GLN A 473 -0.87 -39.26 -21.74
C GLN A 473 -1.64 -38.68 -20.53
N THR A 474 -2.08 -37.42 -20.57
CA THR A 474 -2.85 -36.79 -19.49
C THR A 474 -4.16 -37.54 -19.31
N ARG A 475 -4.43 -37.96 -18.08
CA ARG A 475 -5.64 -38.72 -17.74
C ARG A 475 -6.62 -37.89 -16.93
N ARG A 476 -6.12 -37.03 -16.05
CA ARG A 476 -6.91 -36.19 -15.16
C ARG A 476 -6.43 -34.75 -15.24
N VAL A 477 -7.38 -33.83 -15.22
CA VAL A 477 -7.12 -32.38 -15.29
C VAL A 477 -8.01 -31.65 -14.31
N TRP A 478 -7.40 -30.79 -13.52
CA TRP A 478 -8.07 -29.81 -12.68
C TRP A 478 -8.19 -28.51 -13.45
N LEU A 479 -9.42 -27.99 -13.58
CA LEU A 479 -9.69 -26.67 -14.17
C LEU A 479 -10.22 -25.75 -13.09
N ILE A 480 -9.57 -24.60 -12.90
CA ILE A 480 -9.92 -23.58 -11.91
C ILE A 480 -10.22 -22.28 -12.65
N SER A 481 -11.46 -21.82 -12.55
CA SER A 481 -11.98 -20.61 -13.20
C SER A 481 -12.83 -19.79 -12.24
N SER A 482 -13.23 -18.56 -12.61
CA SER A 482 -14.22 -17.80 -11.85
C SER A 482 -15.55 -18.54 -11.73
N ASN A 483 -16.20 -18.46 -10.57
CA ASN A 483 -17.55 -18.96 -10.40
C ASN A 483 -18.63 -17.93 -10.79
N GLU A 484 -18.26 -16.67 -10.95
CA GLU A 484 -19.12 -15.53 -11.28
C GLU A 484 -19.22 -15.27 -12.79
N ALA A 485 -18.17 -15.65 -13.55
CA ALA A 485 -18.10 -15.42 -14.99
C ALA A 485 -18.64 -16.63 -15.80
N PRO A 486 -18.96 -16.45 -17.10
CA PRO A 486 -19.09 -17.56 -18.03
C PRO A 486 -17.85 -18.46 -17.98
N ASP A 487 -18.04 -19.75 -18.23
CA ASP A 487 -16.95 -20.73 -18.19
C ASP A 487 -15.82 -20.39 -19.18
N GLU A 488 -14.69 -19.95 -18.68
CA GLU A 488 -13.53 -19.50 -19.46
C GLU A 488 -12.87 -20.65 -20.24
N PHE A 489 -13.11 -21.89 -19.82
CA PHE A 489 -12.62 -23.09 -20.50
C PHE A 489 -13.58 -23.63 -21.56
N ALA A 490 -14.76 -23.03 -21.74
CA ALA A 490 -15.73 -23.48 -22.72
C ALA A 490 -15.36 -23.05 -24.16
N PRO A 491 -15.58 -23.90 -25.20
CA PRO A 491 -16.10 -25.26 -25.09
C PRO A 491 -15.01 -26.27 -24.69
N LEU A 492 -15.39 -27.20 -23.81
CA LEU A 492 -14.49 -28.29 -23.41
C LEU A 492 -14.25 -29.27 -24.56
N PRO A 493 -13.05 -29.89 -24.66
CA PRO A 493 -12.77 -30.90 -25.66
C PRO A 493 -13.70 -32.12 -25.54
N ASN A 494 -14.05 -32.73 -26.67
CA ASN A 494 -14.84 -33.94 -26.67
C ASN A 494 -14.14 -35.07 -25.91
N GLY A 495 -14.94 -35.88 -25.20
CA GLY A 495 -14.44 -37.03 -24.43
C GLY A 495 -13.91 -36.68 -23.04
N TRP A 496 -14.09 -35.46 -22.58
CA TRP A 496 -13.82 -35.07 -21.21
C TRP A 496 -15.09 -35.29 -20.36
N ARG A 497 -14.95 -35.95 -19.21
CA ARG A 497 -16.04 -36.22 -18.26
C ARG A 497 -15.71 -35.58 -16.92
N GLU A 498 -16.59 -34.73 -16.42
CA GLU A 498 -16.46 -34.14 -15.07
C GLU A 498 -16.67 -35.22 -14.01
N LEU A 499 -15.71 -35.36 -13.10
CA LEU A 499 -15.78 -36.29 -11.97
C LEU A 499 -16.24 -35.63 -10.69
N SER A 500 -15.74 -34.44 -10.44
CA SER A 500 -16.07 -33.69 -9.22
C SER A 500 -15.98 -32.20 -9.48
N ARG A 501 -16.72 -31.46 -8.67
CA ARG A 501 -16.77 -30.01 -8.69
C ARG A 501 -16.90 -29.47 -7.28
N GLN A 502 -16.22 -28.36 -7.02
CA GLN A 502 -16.40 -27.53 -5.84
C GLN A 502 -16.41 -26.07 -6.28
N ASP A 503 -17.41 -25.31 -5.81
CA ASP A 503 -17.46 -23.86 -5.92
C ASP A 503 -17.15 -23.28 -4.53
N GLY A 504 -16.23 -22.31 -4.45
CA GLY A 504 -15.85 -21.67 -3.20
C GLY A 504 -14.59 -20.80 -3.38
N GLY A 505 -14.43 -19.78 -2.54
CA GLY A 505 -13.31 -18.85 -2.63
C GLY A 505 -13.28 -18.05 -3.94
N GLY A 506 -14.45 -17.67 -4.49
CA GLY A 506 -14.55 -16.99 -5.78
C GLY A 506 -14.33 -17.90 -6.99
N ALA A 507 -13.91 -19.15 -6.78
CA ALA A 507 -13.49 -20.05 -7.83
C ALA A 507 -14.45 -21.25 -8.01
N ARG A 508 -14.49 -21.70 -9.25
CA ARG A 508 -15.07 -22.98 -9.67
C ARG A 508 -13.94 -23.95 -9.97
N THR A 509 -13.79 -24.96 -9.11
CA THR A 509 -12.77 -26.00 -9.25
C THR A 509 -13.41 -27.29 -9.73
N ARG A 510 -12.95 -27.80 -10.87
CA ARG A 510 -13.51 -29.00 -11.51
C ARG A 510 -12.41 -30.00 -11.84
N LEU A 511 -12.65 -31.27 -11.56
CA LEU A 511 -11.81 -32.38 -11.98
C LEU A 511 -12.44 -33.08 -13.19
N PHE A 512 -11.67 -33.19 -14.25
CA PHE A 512 -12.04 -33.93 -15.46
C PHE A 512 -11.18 -35.18 -15.65
N VAL A 513 -11.80 -36.22 -16.18
CA VAL A 513 -11.13 -37.40 -16.73
C VAL A 513 -11.18 -37.34 -18.26
N LEU A 514 -10.07 -37.62 -18.89
CA LEU A 514 -9.89 -37.58 -20.34
C LEU A 514 -10.10 -39.00 -20.89
N CYS A 515 -11.31 -39.32 -21.35
CA CYS A 515 -11.67 -40.66 -21.84
C CYS A 515 -11.08 -40.96 -23.24
N ASN A 516 -10.50 -39.98 -23.90
CA ASN A 516 -9.80 -40.16 -25.19
C ASN A 516 -8.30 -40.47 -25.01
N ALA A 517 -7.80 -40.58 -23.76
CA ALA A 517 -6.42 -40.94 -23.47
C ALA A 517 -6.10 -42.41 -23.90
N PRO A 518 -4.87 -42.74 -24.30
CA PRO A 518 -4.46 -44.11 -24.61
C PRO A 518 -4.71 -45.07 -23.44
N ALA A 519 -5.01 -46.33 -23.77
CA ALA A 519 -5.27 -47.35 -22.74
C ALA A 519 -4.06 -47.53 -21.76
N PRO A 520 -4.36 -47.88 -20.47
CA PRO A 520 -5.66 -48.19 -19.88
C PRO A 520 -6.47 -46.95 -19.64
N GLN A 521 -7.77 -47.00 -19.93
CA GLN A 521 -8.71 -45.90 -19.67
C GLN A 521 -8.83 -45.63 -18.17
N PRO A 522 -8.89 -44.35 -17.75
CA PRO A 522 -9.05 -43.95 -16.35
C PRO A 522 -10.37 -44.47 -15.74
N GLU A 523 -10.39 -44.70 -14.42
CA GLU A 523 -11.62 -44.94 -13.70
C GLU A 523 -12.58 -43.76 -13.92
N GLY A 524 -13.83 -44.03 -14.23
CA GLY A 524 -14.84 -43.01 -14.55
C GLY A 524 -15.16 -42.85 -16.04
N CYS A 525 -14.40 -43.47 -16.95
CA CYS A 525 -14.69 -43.47 -18.39
C CYS A 525 -15.53 -44.70 -18.83
N ARG A 526 -15.88 -45.61 -17.92
CA ARG A 526 -16.71 -46.77 -18.18
C ARG A 526 -18.19 -46.47 -17.97
#